data_e45c52934f73d2518aa7a31493dc8ade
#
_entry.id   e45c52934f73d2518aa7a31493dc8ade
#
_cell.length_a   1.000
_cell.length_b   1.000
_cell.length_c   1.000
_cell.angle_alpha   90.00
_cell.angle_beta   90.00
_cell.angle_gamma   90.00
#
_symmetry.space_group_name_H-M   'P 1'
#
loop_
_entity.id
_entity.type
_entity.pdbx_description
1 polymer ?
#
loop_
_entity_poly.entity_id
_entity_poly.type
_entity_poly.pdbx_seq_one_letter_code
_entity_poly.pdbx_strand_id
1 'polypeptide(L)'
;VQAGSSIMPGKVNPVIPEVVNQIAFEVIGNDVTVSFAAEGGQLQLNAFEPVIAHSLFKSIRHLKQGCDTLRSRCVDGITANRELLRAMVENSIGLVTALNPHIGYEAATAIAQEAHATGKGV
;
A
#
# COMPACT_ATOMS: atom_id res chain seq x y z
N VAL A 1 -13.09 -3.49 3.70
CA VAL A 1 -13.84 -2.23 3.76
C VAL A 1 -15.00 -2.41 4.75
N GLN A 2 -15.15 -1.49 5.69
CA GLN A 2 -16.18 -1.54 6.72
C GLN A 2 -16.98 -0.22 6.71
N ALA A 3 -18.21 -0.27 7.26
CA ALA A 3 -19.00 0.94 7.45
C ALA A 3 -18.18 1.97 8.25
N GLY A 4 -17.99 3.16 7.68
CA GLY A 4 -17.04 4.14 8.22
C GLY A 4 -17.68 5.21 9.09
N SER A 5 -19.01 5.27 9.17
CA SER A 5 -19.70 6.30 9.94
C SER A 5 -21.17 5.95 10.16
N SER A 6 -21.68 6.25 11.36
CA SER A 6 -23.11 6.23 11.66
C SER A 6 -23.85 7.49 11.16
N ILE A 7 -23.11 8.56 10.82
CA ILE A 7 -23.66 9.85 10.39
C ILE A 7 -23.82 9.94 8.87
N MET A 8 -22.94 9.25 8.13
CA MET A 8 -22.94 9.26 6.67
C MET A 8 -23.32 7.86 6.14
N PRO A 9 -24.59 7.60 5.84
CA PRO A 9 -25.01 6.32 5.27
C PRO A 9 -24.26 6.00 3.97
N GLY A 10 -23.79 4.77 3.85
CA GLY A 10 -23.02 4.33 2.67
C GLY A 10 -21.55 4.69 2.66
N LYS A 11 -21.05 5.48 3.63
CA LYS A 11 -19.61 5.70 3.78
C LYS A 11 -18.92 4.42 4.20
N VAL A 12 -17.85 4.07 3.50
CA VAL A 12 -16.96 2.94 3.81
C VAL A 12 -15.52 3.42 3.97
N ASN A 13 -14.78 2.84 4.89
CA ASN A 13 -13.40 3.17 5.14
C ASN A 13 -12.51 1.92 4.99
N PRO A 14 -11.23 2.10 4.59
CA PRO A 14 -10.25 1.02 4.55
C PRO A 14 -9.68 0.75 5.96
N VAL A 15 -10.55 0.38 6.90
CA VAL A 15 -10.23 0.29 8.35
C VAL A 15 -9.06 -0.66 8.63
N ILE A 16 -8.95 -1.78 7.92
CA ILE A 16 -7.85 -2.74 8.13
C ILE A 16 -6.49 -2.15 7.73
N PRO A 17 -6.32 -1.54 6.52
CA PRO A 17 -5.10 -0.79 6.20
C PRO A 17 -4.81 0.36 7.18
N GLU A 18 -5.83 1.06 7.66
CA GLU A 18 -5.64 2.14 8.66
C GLU A 18 -5.09 1.60 9.99
N VAL A 19 -5.54 0.43 10.45
CA VAL A 19 -4.98 -0.25 11.64
C VAL A 19 -3.52 -0.62 11.41
N VAL A 20 -3.16 -1.12 10.24
CA VAL A 20 -1.78 -1.46 9.90
C VAL A 20 -0.88 -0.22 9.91
N ASN A 21 -1.37 0.90 9.38
CA ASN A 21 -0.65 2.17 9.44
C ASN A 21 -0.40 2.63 10.88
N GLN A 22 -1.40 2.50 11.78
CA GLN A 22 -1.22 2.84 13.19
C GLN A 22 -0.17 1.95 13.87
N ILE A 23 -0.15 0.66 13.56
CA ILE A 23 0.90 -0.25 14.03
C ILE A 23 2.27 0.19 13.52
N ALA A 24 2.38 0.56 12.25
CA ALA A 24 3.63 1.04 11.66
C ALA A 24 4.13 2.32 12.37
N PHE A 25 3.23 3.27 12.65
CA PHE A 25 3.59 4.50 13.36
C PHE A 25 4.09 4.21 14.78
N GLU A 26 3.46 3.26 15.48
CA GLU A 26 3.91 2.85 16.81
C GLU A 26 5.29 2.18 16.76
N VAL A 27 5.54 1.32 15.76
CA VAL A 27 6.85 0.65 15.60
C VAL A 27 7.95 1.67 15.32
N ILE A 28 7.70 2.67 14.47
CA ILE A 28 8.63 3.77 14.22
C ILE A 28 8.93 4.55 15.52
N GLY A 29 7.93 4.83 16.33
CA GLY A 29 8.12 5.47 17.63
C GLY A 29 8.93 4.62 18.61
N ASN A 30 8.70 3.32 18.62
CA ASN A 30 9.47 2.38 19.44
C ASN A 30 10.93 2.26 18.98
N ASP A 31 11.22 2.38 17.68
CA ASP A 31 12.59 2.40 17.13
C ASP A 31 13.38 3.58 17.69
N VAL A 32 12.79 4.76 17.75
CA VAL A 32 13.40 5.94 18.39
C VAL A 32 13.69 5.67 19.87
N THR A 33 12.77 5.05 20.58
CA THR A 33 12.98 4.66 21.99
C THR A 33 14.16 3.71 22.15
N VAL A 34 14.25 2.69 21.30
CA VAL A 34 15.35 1.72 21.30
C VAL A 34 16.69 2.43 21.01
N SER A 35 16.72 3.32 20.03
CA SER A 35 17.92 4.07 19.64
C SER A 35 18.47 4.91 20.81
N PHE A 36 17.61 5.69 21.46
CA PHE A 36 18.04 6.49 22.62
C PHE A 36 18.46 5.63 23.82
N ALA A 37 17.74 4.54 24.07
CA ALA A 37 18.08 3.64 25.15
C ALA A 37 19.41 2.90 24.89
N ALA A 38 19.68 2.55 23.63
CA ALA A 38 20.96 1.94 23.25
C ALA A 38 22.13 2.94 23.38
N GLU A 39 21.92 4.18 22.95
CA GLU A 39 22.93 5.25 23.08
C GLU A 39 23.24 5.60 24.54
N GLY A 40 22.25 5.53 25.41
CA GLY A 40 22.41 5.80 26.86
C GLY A 40 23.24 4.75 27.60
N GLY A 41 23.57 3.63 26.97
CA GLY A 41 24.46 2.60 27.56
C GLY A 41 25.91 3.05 27.61
N GLN A 42 26.66 2.49 28.56
CA GLN A 42 28.11 2.78 28.70
C GLN A 42 28.91 1.48 28.60
N LEU A 43 29.78 1.42 27.65
CA LEU A 43 30.77 0.31 27.49
C LEU A 43 30.09 -1.05 27.72
N GLN A 44 29.86 -1.96 27.52
CA GLN A 44 29.24 -3.27 27.82
C GLN A 44 28.19 -3.30 28.94
N LEU A 45 27.74 -2.13 29.44
CA LEU A 45 26.68 -2.04 30.45
C LEU A 45 25.59 -1.06 30.00
N ASN A 46 24.37 -1.54 29.91
CA ASN A 46 23.21 -0.73 29.58
C ASN A 46 22.07 -0.95 30.58
N ALA A 47 21.82 0.05 31.40
CA ALA A 47 20.73 0.02 32.37
C ALA A 47 19.32 0.12 31.72
N PHE A 48 19.27 0.42 30.41
CA PHE A 48 18.02 0.63 29.66
C PHE A 48 17.58 -0.62 28.86
N GLU A 49 18.26 -1.76 29.01
CA GLU A 49 17.85 -3.03 28.37
C GLU A 49 16.37 -3.39 28.58
N PRO A 50 15.76 -3.17 29.76
CA PRO A 50 14.34 -3.48 29.95
C PRO A 50 13.40 -2.74 28.99
N VAL A 51 13.63 -1.45 28.73
CA VAL A 51 12.79 -0.68 27.80
C VAL A 51 13.09 -1.06 26.35
N ILE A 52 14.32 -1.42 26.02
CA ILE A 52 14.71 -1.96 24.71
C ILE A 52 13.93 -3.25 24.45
N ALA A 53 14.03 -4.23 25.35
CA ALA A 53 13.34 -5.51 25.24
C ALA A 53 11.82 -5.32 25.14
N HIS A 54 11.24 -4.47 25.99
CA HIS A 54 9.81 -4.15 25.95
C HIS A 54 9.37 -3.62 24.60
N SER A 55 10.08 -2.61 24.06
CA SER A 55 9.76 -1.97 22.79
C SER A 55 9.89 -2.93 21.61
N LEU A 56 10.93 -3.76 21.59
CA LEU A 56 11.13 -4.77 20.55
C LEU A 56 10.04 -5.85 20.58
N PHE A 57 9.78 -6.46 21.73
CA PHE A 57 8.76 -7.51 21.84
C PHE A 57 7.35 -6.99 21.55
N LYS A 58 7.05 -5.77 21.97
CA LYS A 58 5.78 -5.10 21.65
C LYS A 58 5.64 -4.92 20.15
N SER A 59 6.66 -4.37 19.48
CA SER A 59 6.67 -4.13 18.04
C SER A 59 6.51 -5.43 17.24
N ILE A 60 7.25 -6.48 17.59
CA ILE A 60 7.17 -7.79 16.93
C ILE A 60 5.75 -8.38 17.06
N ARG A 61 5.18 -8.31 18.27
CA ARG A 61 3.81 -8.83 18.51
C ARG A 61 2.78 -8.06 17.70
N HIS A 62 2.85 -6.72 17.67
CA HIS A 62 1.91 -5.90 16.91
C HIS A 62 2.06 -6.10 15.40
N LEU A 63 3.28 -6.17 14.88
CA LEU A 63 3.53 -6.47 13.46
C LEU A 63 2.97 -7.84 13.07
N LYS A 64 3.20 -8.87 13.88
CA LYS A 64 2.66 -10.21 13.63
C LYS A 64 1.13 -10.18 13.54
N GLN A 65 0.46 -9.57 14.52
CA GLN A 65 -1.00 -9.47 14.52
C GLN A 65 -1.52 -8.58 13.38
N GLY A 66 -0.80 -7.51 13.05
CA GLY A 66 -1.12 -6.63 11.93
C GLY A 66 -1.08 -7.35 10.59
N CYS A 67 -0.02 -8.14 10.35
CA CYS A 67 0.11 -8.95 9.13
C CYS A 67 -0.99 -10.00 9.03
N ASP A 68 -1.29 -10.74 10.11
CA ASP A 68 -2.35 -11.73 10.12
C ASP A 68 -3.73 -11.09 9.88
N THR A 69 -3.98 -9.94 10.48
CA THR A 69 -5.23 -9.18 10.30
C THR A 69 -5.35 -8.65 8.87
N LEU A 70 -4.27 -8.07 8.32
CA LEU A 70 -4.23 -7.57 6.94
C LEU A 70 -4.51 -8.72 5.96
N ARG A 71 -3.82 -9.84 6.12
CA ARG A 71 -4.03 -11.01 5.27
C ARG A 71 -5.48 -11.49 5.34
N SER A 72 -5.95 -11.86 6.52
CA SER A 72 -7.23 -12.57 6.68
C SER A 72 -8.46 -11.70 6.48
N ARG A 73 -8.36 -10.38 6.76
CA ARG A 73 -9.51 -9.45 6.73
C ARG A 73 -9.47 -8.44 5.58
N CYS A 74 -8.42 -8.45 4.78
CA CYS A 74 -8.29 -7.56 3.63
C CYS A 74 -7.82 -8.32 2.39
N VAL A 75 -6.61 -8.90 2.42
CA VAL A 75 -5.98 -9.45 1.21
C VAL A 75 -6.72 -10.70 0.70
N ASP A 76 -7.05 -11.65 1.57
CA ASP A 76 -7.71 -12.90 1.19
C ASP A 76 -9.10 -12.69 0.55
N GLY A 77 -9.71 -11.52 0.76
CA GLY A 77 -11.01 -11.17 0.16
C GLY A 77 -10.94 -10.30 -1.09
N ILE A 78 -9.74 -9.98 -1.60
CA ILE A 78 -9.57 -9.14 -2.79
C ILE A 78 -9.92 -9.95 -4.04
N THR A 79 -10.84 -9.40 -4.83
CA THR A 79 -11.20 -9.92 -6.15
C THR A 79 -10.98 -8.86 -7.22
N ALA A 80 -10.55 -9.29 -8.41
CA ALA A 80 -10.37 -8.38 -9.53
C ALA A 80 -11.71 -8.11 -10.23
N ASN A 81 -12.03 -6.84 -10.45
CA ASN A 81 -13.10 -6.46 -11.36
C ASN A 81 -12.62 -6.62 -12.82
N ARG A 82 -12.76 -7.84 -13.35
CA ARG A 82 -12.16 -8.23 -14.64
C ARG A 82 -12.69 -7.40 -15.79
N GLU A 83 -13.99 -7.09 -15.79
CA GLU A 83 -14.61 -6.29 -16.85
C GLU A 83 -14.08 -4.86 -16.87
N LEU A 84 -14.02 -4.22 -15.70
CA LEU A 84 -13.48 -2.88 -15.58
C LEU A 84 -11.99 -2.84 -15.98
N LEU A 85 -11.20 -3.79 -15.48
CA LEU A 85 -9.77 -3.85 -15.77
C LEU A 85 -9.52 -4.08 -17.27
N ARG A 86 -10.32 -4.94 -17.90
CA ARG A 86 -10.25 -5.17 -19.35
C ARG A 86 -10.58 -3.90 -20.13
N ALA A 87 -11.67 -3.22 -19.78
CA ALA A 87 -12.05 -1.97 -20.41
C ALA A 87 -10.97 -0.88 -20.23
N MET A 88 -10.33 -0.80 -19.04
CA MET A 88 -9.21 0.12 -18.80
C MET A 88 -7.99 -0.18 -19.70
N VAL A 89 -7.68 -1.45 -19.95
CA VAL A 89 -6.60 -1.85 -20.84
C VAL A 89 -6.98 -1.53 -22.29
N GLU A 90 -8.15 -1.94 -22.74
CA GLU A 90 -8.63 -1.73 -24.11
C GLU A 90 -8.74 -0.23 -24.48
N ASN A 91 -9.01 0.64 -23.52
CA ASN A 91 -9.05 2.10 -23.71
C ASN A 91 -7.73 2.79 -23.36
N SER A 92 -6.67 2.03 -23.09
CA SER A 92 -5.37 2.63 -22.75
C SER A 92 -4.60 3.02 -23.99
N ILE A 93 -4.17 4.27 -24.08
CA ILE A 93 -3.24 4.77 -25.11
C ILE A 93 -1.92 3.98 -25.09
N GLY A 94 -1.56 3.39 -23.94
CA GLY A 94 -0.35 2.57 -23.81
C GLY A 94 -0.28 1.37 -24.76
N LEU A 95 -1.43 0.89 -25.26
CA LEU A 95 -1.48 -0.18 -26.27
C LEU A 95 -0.78 0.21 -27.58
N VAL A 96 -0.76 1.49 -27.93
CA VAL A 96 -0.05 1.99 -29.12
C VAL A 96 1.44 1.63 -29.09
N THR A 97 2.04 1.55 -27.90
CA THR A 97 3.46 1.17 -27.77
C THR A 97 3.73 -0.23 -28.33
N ALA A 98 2.78 -1.16 -28.22
CA ALA A 98 2.91 -2.50 -28.79
C ALA A 98 2.87 -2.50 -30.32
N LEU A 99 2.32 -1.48 -30.94
CA LEU A 99 2.26 -1.32 -32.38
C LEU A 99 3.57 -0.74 -32.98
N ASN A 100 4.38 -0.03 -32.17
CA ASN A 100 5.61 0.62 -32.64
C ASN A 100 6.52 -0.28 -33.51
N PRO A 101 6.80 -1.56 -33.17
CA PRO A 101 7.64 -2.42 -33.98
C PRO A 101 7.07 -2.73 -35.37
N HIS A 102 5.75 -2.58 -35.55
CA HIS A 102 5.04 -2.94 -36.77
C HIS A 102 4.73 -1.74 -37.66
N ILE A 103 4.41 -0.58 -37.09
CA ILE A 103 3.95 0.58 -37.85
C ILE A 103 4.87 1.80 -37.71
N GLY A 104 5.87 1.74 -36.84
CA GLY A 104 6.80 2.83 -36.55
C GLY A 104 6.25 3.89 -35.62
N TYR A 105 7.16 4.71 -35.09
CA TYR A 105 6.85 5.70 -34.03
C TYR A 105 5.88 6.80 -34.49
N GLU A 106 6.03 7.32 -35.70
CA GLU A 106 5.18 8.43 -36.20
C GLU A 106 3.72 7.99 -36.36
N ALA A 107 3.48 6.84 -36.96
CA ALA A 107 2.14 6.30 -37.12
C ALA A 107 1.50 5.93 -35.77
N ALA A 108 2.27 5.35 -34.87
CA ALA A 108 1.83 5.04 -33.52
C ALA A 108 1.46 6.34 -32.75
N THR A 109 2.24 7.41 -32.91
CA THR A 109 1.95 8.71 -32.29
C THR A 109 0.66 9.32 -32.83
N ALA A 110 0.42 9.24 -34.14
CA ALA A 110 -0.81 9.74 -34.74
C ALA A 110 -2.04 8.99 -34.20
N ILE A 111 -1.98 7.67 -34.08
CA ILE A 111 -3.05 6.83 -33.50
C ILE A 111 -3.30 7.24 -32.04
N ALA A 112 -2.23 7.42 -31.25
CA ALA A 112 -2.35 7.83 -29.86
C ALA A 112 -3.06 9.20 -29.71
N GLN A 113 -2.70 10.17 -30.57
CA GLN A 113 -3.32 11.50 -30.59
C GLN A 113 -4.80 11.43 -30.97
N GLU A 114 -5.14 10.64 -31.99
CA GLU A 114 -6.54 10.44 -32.41
C GLU A 114 -7.36 9.75 -31.30
N ALA A 115 -6.83 8.68 -30.71
CA ALA A 115 -7.48 7.99 -29.58
C ALA A 115 -7.72 8.95 -28.41
N HIS A 116 -6.73 9.79 -28.09
CA HIS A 116 -6.87 10.80 -27.02
C HIS A 116 -7.93 11.85 -27.35
N ALA A 117 -7.94 12.36 -28.58
CA ALA A 117 -8.87 13.42 -29.01
C ALA A 117 -10.31 12.92 -29.12
N THR A 118 -10.50 11.66 -29.52
CA THR A 118 -11.84 11.07 -29.74
C THR A 118 -12.39 10.33 -28.52
N GLY A 119 -11.53 10.01 -27.52
CA GLY A 119 -11.89 9.17 -26.38
C GLY A 119 -12.18 7.71 -26.76
N LYS A 120 -11.81 7.27 -27.96
CA LYS A 120 -11.92 5.87 -28.40
C LYS A 120 -10.69 5.09 -27.99
N GLY A 121 -10.84 3.78 -27.79
CA GLY A 121 -9.72 2.87 -27.63
C GLY A 121 -8.85 2.80 -28.91
N VAL A 122 -7.63 2.28 -28.72
CA VAL A 122 -6.66 2.06 -29.81
C VAL A 122 -7.05 0.82 -30.63
#